data_09d3399b26120f4fe8d84dbb5f452320
#
_entry.id   09d3399b26120f4fe8d84dbb5f452320
#
_cell.length_a   1.000
_cell.length_b   1.000
_cell.length_c   1.000
_cell.angle_alpha   90.00
_cell.angle_beta   90.00
_cell.angle_gamma   90.00
#
_symmetry.space_group_name_H-M   'P 1'
#
loop_
_entity.id
_entity.type
_entity.pdbx_description
1 polymer ?
#
loop_
_entity_poly.entity_id
_entity_poly.type
_entity_poly.pdbx_seq_one_letter_code
_entity_poly.pdbx_strand_id
1 'polypeptide(L)'
;GALVPFHYYGIYDETDYSTLKLVKGRYDEKDLNDKYIGNVKRYDLIYKYYKKYRSKRALGFCSSRMHAEEMAKEFSRRGIPSAAVYSNANGEFSMDRTEAIEKLESGKIKVVFSVDMFNEGVDIPSVDMVMFLRPTESPIVFLQQLGRGLRRSKGKEYLNVLDFIGNYEKAGRVRYLLTGKSKAEKQTYSPADKTNYPDDCFVDFDMKLIDLFAEMDKKQQTIKEQIRNEYFRVKELLGKQPSRMDLFTYMDDDVYQMAITHSNENPFKKYLEYLNELNELTDEQKSFCQGIGKEFVKLLESTNMTKVYKMPVLMAFYNHGDVRMEVTETEFLASWKEFFSTGTNWKDLDTGITYEQYCKISDKDHIKKIINMPVNFLVKSGKGFFVKKEDSALALRDEMKEIIKNPVLVEQMKDVIEYRAMDYYRRRYKEQMTALLQ
;
A
#
# COMPACT_ATOMS: atom_id res chain seq x y z
N GLY A 1 8.39 5.65 -40.54
CA GLY A 1 9.82 5.40 -40.39
C GLY A 1 10.11 4.82 -39.03
N ALA A 2 10.94 3.79 -38.96
CA ALA A 2 11.23 3.13 -37.68
C ALA A 2 11.98 4.08 -36.74
N LEU A 3 11.59 4.11 -35.49
CA LEU A 3 12.27 4.81 -34.41
C LEU A 3 13.45 3.97 -33.90
N VAL A 4 14.41 4.58 -33.20
CA VAL A 4 15.42 3.84 -32.44
C VAL A 4 14.85 3.43 -31.09
N PRO A 5 15.33 2.33 -30.48
CA PRO A 5 14.99 2.00 -29.11
C PRO A 5 15.53 3.06 -28.13
N PHE A 6 15.01 3.09 -26.93
CA PHE A 6 15.51 3.98 -25.88
C PHE A 6 16.06 3.18 -24.69
N HIS A 7 17.06 3.78 -24.03
CA HIS A 7 17.55 3.35 -22.74
C HIS A 7 17.16 4.44 -21.72
N TYR A 8 16.18 4.12 -20.89
CA TYR A 8 15.64 5.04 -19.88
C TYR A 8 16.25 4.76 -18.50
N TYR A 9 16.71 5.82 -17.87
CA TYR A 9 17.30 5.78 -16.53
C TYR A 9 16.56 6.80 -15.64
N GLY A 10 15.74 6.28 -14.72
CA GLY A 10 15.12 7.05 -13.65
C GLY A 10 16.11 7.24 -12.52
N ILE A 11 16.53 8.46 -12.29
CA ILE A 11 17.57 8.83 -11.32
C ILE A 11 16.90 9.56 -10.16
N TYR A 12 17.14 9.08 -8.92
CA TYR A 12 16.59 9.73 -7.75
C TYR A 12 17.25 11.12 -7.54
N ASP A 13 16.42 12.16 -7.56
CA ASP A 13 16.78 13.54 -7.25
C ASP A 13 16.30 13.89 -5.83
N GLU A 14 17.23 14.22 -4.93
CA GLU A 14 16.95 14.53 -3.52
C GLU A 14 16.27 15.90 -3.32
N THR A 15 15.94 16.62 -4.41
CA THR A 15 15.20 17.89 -4.33
C THR A 15 13.86 17.66 -3.64
N ASP A 16 13.61 18.41 -2.58
CA ASP A 16 12.36 18.32 -1.81
C ASP A 16 11.26 19.18 -2.43
N TYR A 17 10.25 18.52 -2.97
CA TYR A 17 9.04 19.11 -3.54
C TYR A 17 7.86 19.18 -2.55
N SER A 18 7.99 18.64 -1.35
CA SER A 18 6.87 18.53 -0.39
C SER A 18 6.33 19.90 0.06
N THR A 19 7.16 20.92 0.00
CA THR A 19 6.81 22.30 0.35
C THR A 19 6.20 23.11 -0.80
N LEU A 20 6.22 22.57 -2.02
CA LEU A 20 5.73 23.24 -3.23
C LEU A 20 4.25 22.89 -3.47
N LYS A 21 3.49 23.89 -3.92
CA LYS A 21 2.07 23.71 -4.25
C LYS A 21 1.87 23.57 -5.75
N LEU A 22 1.00 22.63 -6.13
CA LEU A 22 0.51 22.53 -7.50
C LEU A 22 -0.65 23.51 -7.71
N VAL A 23 -0.49 24.42 -8.65
CA VAL A 23 -1.53 25.33 -9.10
C VAL A 23 -1.94 24.93 -10.51
N LYS A 24 -3.21 24.55 -10.71
CA LYS A 24 -3.74 24.04 -11.99
C LYS A 24 -2.91 22.89 -12.57
N GLY A 25 -2.36 22.04 -11.70
CA GLY A 25 -1.59 20.86 -12.09
C GLY A 25 -0.12 21.11 -12.44
N ARG A 26 0.43 22.31 -12.17
CA ARG A 26 1.82 22.67 -12.38
C ARG A 26 2.41 23.33 -11.14
N TYR A 27 3.71 23.15 -10.93
CA TYR A 27 4.46 23.91 -9.94
C TYR A 27 4.76 25.32 -10.44
N ASP A 28 4.78 26.27 -9.52
CA ASP A 28 5.18 27.65 -9.83
C ASP A 28 6.64 27.70 -10.26
N GLU A 29 6.94 28.49 -11.31
CA GLU A 29 8.30 28.61 -11.86
C GLU A 29 9.28 29.19 -10.85
N LYS A 30 8.86 30.18 -10.05
CA LYS A 30 9.69 30.80 -9.02
C LYS A 30 10.02 29.78 -7.93
N ASP A 31 9.05 29.02 -7.46
CA ASP A 31 9.27 28.00 -6.43
C ASP A 31 10.25 26.93 -6.91
N LEU A 32 10.17 26.51 -8.18
CA LEU A 32 11.13 25.57 -8.78
C LEU A 32 12.52 26.19 -8.90
N ASN A 33 12.62 27.49 -9.29
CA ASN A 33 13.91 28.19 -9.36
C ASN A 33 14.60 28.23 -7.99
N ASP A 34 13.85 28.48 -6.92
CA ASP A 34 14.38 28.48 -5.55
C ASP A 34 14.97 27.11 -5.13
N LYS A 35 14.48 26.01 -5.72
CA LYS A 35 15.02 24.64 -5.48
C LYS A 35 16.21 24.29 -6.39
N TYR A 36 16.27 24.83 -7.58
CA TYR A 36 17.24 24.42 -8.61
C TYR A 36 18.45 25.33 -8.72
N ILE A 37 18.24 26.66 -8.65
CA ILE A 37 19.33 27.64 -8.85
C ILE A 37 20.26 27.61 -7.63
N GLY A 38 21.57 27.50 -7.88
CA GLY A 38 22.58 27.38 -6.83
C GLY A 38 22.66 26.02 -6.15
N ASN A 39 21.87 25.02 -6.58
CA ASN A 39 21.89 23.69 -6.01
C ASN A 39 23.05 22.84 -6.58
N VAL A 40 24.22 23.01 -6.01
CA VAL A 40 25.47 22.36 -6.45
C VAL A 40 25.35 20.84 -6.45
N LYS A 41 24.72 20.25 -5.43
CA LYS A 41 24.52 18.78 -5.35
C LYS A 41 23.73 18.26 -6.55
N ARG A 42 22.71 19.01 -6.97
CA ARG A 42 21.90 18.66 -8.12
C ARG A 42 22.68 18.81 -9.43
N TYR A 43 23.47 19.86 -9.57
CA TYR A 43 24.36 20.02 -10.74
C TYR A 43 25.37 18.89 -10.84
N ASP A 44 25.97 18.49 -9.73
CA ASP A 44 26.92 17.36 -9.67
C ASP A 44 26.24 16.04 -10.05
N LEU A 45 25.02 15.80 -9.58
CA LEU A 45 24.23 14.64 -9.93
C LEU A 45 23.98 14.57 -11.45
N ILE A 46 23.47 15.66 -12.04
CA ILE A 46 23.16 15.74 -13.47
C ILE A 46 24.43 15.55 -14.30
N TYR A 47 25.50 16.24 -13.95
CA TYR A 47 26.79 16.13 -14.63
C TYR A 47 27.39 14.73 -14.55
N LYS A 48 27.33 14.09 -13.37
CA LYS A 48 27.79 12.72 -13.14
C LYS A 48 27.12 11.74 -14.10
N TYR A 49 25.79 11.78 -14.20
CA TYR A 49 25.06 10.87 -15.06
C TYR A 49 25.21 11.19 -16.55
N TYR A 50 25.28 12.46 -16.93
CA TYR A 50 25.65 12.88 -18.29
C TYR A 50 27.01 12.25 -18.72
N LYS A 51 28.03 12.33 -17.87
CA LYS A 51 29.35 11.75 -18.12
C LYS A 51 29.33 10.23 -18.18
N LYS A 52 28.55 9.59 -17.30
CA LYS A 52 28.42 8.13 -17.25
C LYS A 52 27.89 7.55 -18.56
N TYR A 53 26.88 8.15 -19.13
CA TYR A 53 26.21 7.62 -20.33
C TYR A 53 26.71 8.22 -21.65
N ARG A 54 27.70 9.07 -21.62
CA ARG A 54 28.44 9.60 -22.77
C ARG A 54 27.56 9.96 -23.97
N SER A 55 27.26 11.23 -24.13
CA SER A 55 26.51 11.77 -25.27
C SER A 55 27.40 12.55 -26.21
N LYS A 56 27.07 12.49 -27.50
CA LYS A 56 27.63 13.39 -28.51
C LYS A 56 26.78 14.66 -28.64
N ARG A 57 25.46 14.52 -28.55
CA ARG A 57 24.50 15.62 -28.70
C ARG A 57 23.31 15.39 -27.76
N ALA A 58 23.16 16.23 -26.76
CA ALA A 58 22.11 16.11 -25.76
C ALA A 58 21.14 17.31 -25.78
N LEU A 59 19.88 17.00 -25.41
CA LEU A 59 18.88 18.00 -25.05
C LEU A 59 18.54 17.89 -23.56
N GLY A 60 18.51 19.01 -22.84
CA GLY A 60 18.05 19.11 -21.47
C GLY A 60 16.76 19.96 -21.38
N PHE A 61 15.69 19.39 -20.84
CA PHE A 61 14.42 20.10 -20.65
C PHE A 61 14.34 20.69 -19.24
N CYS A 62 14.36 22.04 -19.18
CA CYS A 62 14.37 22.81 -17.95
C CYS A 62 12.99 23.39 -17.60
N SER A 63 12.81 23.80 -16.35
CA SER A 63 11.57 24.38 -15.83
C SER A 63 11.39 25.86 -16.17
N SER A 64 12.49 26.59 -16.34
CA SER A 64 12.52 28.04 -16.53
C SER A 64 13.69 28.51 -17.36
N ARG A 65 13.63 29.74 -17.84
CA ARG A 65 14.75 30.42 -18.55
C ARG A 65 16.00 30.51 -17.66
N MET A 66 15.82 30.87 -16.40
CA MET A 66 16.93 30.95 -15.43
C MET A 66 17.56 29.56 -15.22
N HIS A 67 16.75 28.52 -15.13
CA HIS A 67 17.24 27.16 -14.98
C HIS A 67 18.05 26.72 -16.22
N ALA A 68 17.57 27.02 -17.44
CA ALA A 68 18.30 26.70 -18.67
C ALA A 68 19.64 27.44 -18.78
N GLU A 69 19.66 28.71 -18.45
CA GLU A 69 20.90 29.54 -18.38
C GLU A 69 21.91 28.98 -17.39
N GLU A 70 21.45 28.69 -16.18
CA GLU A 70 22.32 28.14 -15.12
C GLU A 70 22.91 26.80 -15.49
N MET A 71 22.11 25.92 -16.08
CA MET A 71 22.60 24.60 -16.55
C MET A 71 23.60 24.74 -17.70
N ALA A 72 23.36 25.64 -18.67
CA ALA A 72 24.30 25.91 -19.76
C ALA A 72 25.62 26.46 -19.24
N LYS A 73 25.58 27.40 -18.29
CA LYS A 73 26.73 27.95 -17.60
C LYS A 73 27.51 26.86 -16.84
N GLU A 74 26.86 26.08 -16.01
CA GLU A 74 27.51 25.05 -15.20
C GLU A 74 28.18 23.95 -16.06
N PHE A 75 27.53 23.53 -17.16
CA PHE A 75 28.11 22.56 -18.06
C PHE A 75 29.32 23.17 -18.84
N SER A 76 29.19 24.40 -19.31
CA SER A 76 30.29 25.11 -19.99
C SER A 76 31.51 25.31 -19.09
N ARG A 77 31.31 25.69 -17.83
CA ARG A 77 32.37 25.76 -16.81
C ARG A 77 33.07 24.43 -16.56
N ARG A 78 32.39 23.33 -16.71
CA ARG A 78 32.93 21.97 -16.55
C ARG A 78 33.52 21.40 -17.87
N GLY A 79 33.70 22.22 -18.88
CA GLY A 79 34.33 21.87 -20.16
C GLY A 79 33.37 21.14 -21.13
N ILE A 80 32.08 21.27 -20.97
CA ILE A 80 31.06 20.77 -21.90
C ILE A 80 30.38 21.97 -22.57
N PRO A 81 30.80 22.40 -23.78
CA PRO A 81 30.21 23.54 -24.48
C PRO A 81 28.68 23.35 -24.61
N SER A 82 27.93 24.29 -24.03
CA SER A 82 26.48 24.21 -23.91
C SER A 82 25.82 25.55 -24.15
N ALA A 83 24.56 25.54 -24.55
CA ALA A 83 23.75 26.73 -24.74
C ALA A 83 22.34 26.57 -24.14
N ALA A 84 21.74 27.70 -23.77
CA ALA A 84 20.34 27.81 -23.38
C ALA A 84 19.51 28.29 -24.58
N VAL A 85 18.31 27.69 -24.77
CA VAL A 85 17.38 28.08 -25.84
C VAL A 85 15.98 28.27 -25.24
N TYR A 86 15.47 29.49 -25.33
CA TYR A 86 14.15 29.89 -24.86
C TYR A 86 13.63 31.10 -25.61
N SER A 87 12.34 31.42 -25.50
CA SER A 87 11.73 32.60 -26.17
C SER A 87 12.34 33.91 -25.69
N ASN A 88 12.65 34.78 -26.62
CA ASN A 88 13.30 36.09 -26.35
C ASN A 88 14.64 35.94 -25.60
N ALA A 89 15.49 35.07 -26.13
CA ALA A 89 16.81 34.78 -25.56
C ALA A 89 17.68 36.05 -25.48
N ASN A 90 18.16 36.36 -24.27
CA ASN A 90 18.99 37.54 -23.99
C ASN A 90 20.01 37.30 -22.86
N GLY A 91 20.20 36.06 -22.44
CA GLY A 91 21.17 35.66 -21.43
C GLY A 91 22.56 35.45 -22.02
N GLU A 92 23.56 35.36 -21.15
CA GLU A 92 24.99 35.17 -21.53
C GLU A 92 25.23 33.84 -22.24
N PHE A 93 24.52 32.77 -21.82
CA PHE A 93 24.64 31.43 -22.39
C PHE A 93 23.51 31.12 -23.36
N SER A 94 22.60 32.05 -23.63
CA SER A 94 21.50 31.84 -24.56
C SER A 94 21.92 32.09 -26.00
N MET A 95 21.25 31.44 -26.92
CA MET A 95 21.37 31.70 -28.36
C MET A 95 20.03 31.42 -29.07
N ASP A 96 19.96 31.90 -30.32
CA ASP A 96 18.82 31.60 -31.17
C ASP A 96 18.70 30.06 -31.41
N ARG A 97 17.49 29.62 -31.59
CA ARG A 97 17.16 28.22 -31.77
C ARG A 97 17.83 27.60 -33.00
N THR A 98 17.85 28.32 -34.13
CA THR A 98 18.44 27.85 -35.38
C THR A 98 19.95 27.73 -35.24
N GLU A 99 20.57 28.77 -34.68
CA GLU A 99 22.00 28.79 -34.37
C GLU A 99 22.42 27.68 -33.43
N ALA A 100 21.59 27.38 -32.37
CA ALA A 100 21.86 26.32 -31.44
C ALA A 100 21.83 24.92 -32.10
N ILE A 101 20.88 24.71 -33.00
CA ILE A 101 20.78 23.46 -33.75
C ILE A 101 22.01 23.27 -34.66
N GLU A 102 22.39 24.27 -35.43
CA GLU A 102 23.57 24.21 -36.32
C GLU A 102 24.87 23.96 -35.52
N LYS A 103 25.02 24.60 -34.37
CA LYS A 103 26.18 24.37 -33.49
C LYS A 103 26.17 23.01 -32.84
N LEU A 104 25.00 22.47 -32.48
CA LEU A 104 24.83 21.13 -31.91
C LEU A 104 25.16 20.08 -32.99
N GLU A 105 24.63 20.22 -34.21
CA GLU A 105 24.89 19.31 -35.31
C GLU A 105 26.35 19.31 -35.74
N SER A 106 26.99 20.48 -35.81
CA SER A 106 28.41 20.58 -36.10
C SER A 106 29.35 20.17 -34.96
N GLY A 107 28.79 19.89 -33.76
CA GLY A 107 29.55 19.51 -32.56
C GLY A 107 30.29 20.68 -31.86
N LYS A 108 30.06 21.91 -32.25
CA LYS A 108 30.58 23.10 -31.58
C LYS A 108 30.05 23.27 -30.16
N ILE A 109 28.78 22.88 -29.96
CA ILE A 109 28.19 22.65 -28.63
C ILE A 109 27.75 21.21 -28.52
N LYS A 110 27.66 20.70 -27.28
CA LYS A 110 27.31 19.30 -26.99
C LYS A 110 25.96 19.16 -26.33
N VAL A 111 25.47 20.18 -25.65
CA VAL A 111 24.21 20.19 -24.95
C VAL A 111 23.44 21.47 -25.22
N VAL A 112 22.14 21.30 -25.48
CA VAL A 112 21.20 22.43 -25.50
C VAL A 112 20.21 22.25 -24.34
N PHE A 113 20.16 23.21 -23.46
CA PHE A 113 19.17 23.33 -22.39
C PHE A 113 18.01 24.20 -22.84
N SER A 114 16.78 23.68 -22.79
CA SER A 114 15.62 24.35 -23.38
C SER A 114 14.43 24.43 -22.45
N VAL A 115 13.66 25.50 -22.60
CA VAL A 115 12.35 25.69 -21.99
C VAL A 115 11.29 25.73 -23.09
N ASP A 116 10.47 24.71 -23.21
CA ASP A 116 9.31 24.54 -24.11
C ASP A 116 9.55 24.75 -25.62
N MET A 117 10.72 25.28 -26.02
CA MET A 117 11.04 25.63 -27.41
C MET A 117 11.17 24.43 -28.35
N PHE A 118 11.37 23.24 -27.80
CA PHE A 118 11.48 22.00 -28.54
C PHE A 118 10.25 21.10 -28.41
N ASN A 119 9.14 21.64 -27.91
CA ASN A 119 7.86 20.90 -27.83
C ASN A 119 7.19 20.76 -29.19
N GLU A 120 7.41 21.70 -30.12
CA GLU A 120 6.84 21.68 -31.47
C GLU A 120 7.87 22.06 -32.56
N GLY A 121 7.75 21.43 -33.73
CA GLY A 121 8.36 21.89 -34.99
C GLY A 121 9.87 21.71 -35.20
N VAL A 122 10.66 21.06 -34.31
CA VAL A 122 12.09 20.81 -34.54
C VAL A 122 12.37 19.30 -34.61
N ASP A 123 13.07 18.95 -35.62
CA ASP A 123 13.59 17.62 -35.86
C ASP A 123 15.13 17.63 -35.75
N ILE A 124 15.69 16.99 -34.73
CA ILE A 124 17.13 16.82 -34.56
C ILE A 124 17.40 15.31 -34.42
N PRO A 125 17.43 14.56 -35.53
CA PRO A 125 17.61 13.10 -35.46
C PRO A 125 18.95 12.69 -34.84
N SER A 126 19.94 13.57 -34.88
CA SER A 126 21.30 13.33 -34.39
C SER A 126 21.42 13.36 -32.85
N VAL A 127 20.39 13.79 -32.11
CA VAL A 127 20.36 13.76 -30.64
C VAL A 127 20.37 12.32 -30.15
N ASP A 128 21.33 11.99 -29.29
CA ASP A 128 21.54 10.66 -28.72
C ASP A 128 21.28 10.61 -27.20
N MET A 129 20.96 11.76 -26.57
CA MET A 129 20.57 11.86 -25.18
C MET A 129 19.50 12.93 -24.95
N VAL A 130 18.54 12.59 -24.09
CA VAL A 130 17.54 13.54 -23.55
C VAL A 130 17.62 13.52 -22.03
N MET A 131 17.62 14.70 -21.42
CA MET A 131 17.61 14.87 -19.97
C MET A 131 16.34 15.61 -19.54
N PHE A 132 15.54 14.99 -18.69
CA PHE A 132 14.39 15.63 -18.04
C PHE A 132 14.85 16.20 -16.69
N LEU A 133 15.02 17.53 -16.65
CA LEU A 133 15.53 18.27 -15.49
C LEU A 133 14.41 19.00 -14.74
N ARG A 134 13.17 18.67 -15.03
CA ARG A 134 11.98 19.24 -14.41
C ARG A 134 10.96 18.14 -14.11
N PRO A 135 10.00 18.35 -13.16
CA PRO A 135 8.93 17.41 -12.93
C PRO A 135 8.13 17.10 -14.20
N THR A 136 7.82 15.83 -14.41
CA THR A 136 6.94 15.40 -15.52
C THR A 136 5.49 15.70 -15.17
N GLU A 137 4.96 16.81 -15.63
CA GLU A 137 3.61 17.28 -15.31
C GLU A 137 2.57 16.78 -16.33
N SER A 138 2.96 16.72 -17.61
CA SER A 138 2.09 16.31 -18.71
C SER A 138 2.61 15.08 -19.44
N PRO A 139 1.81 13.99 -19.51
CA PRO A 139 2.15 12.81 -20.31
C PRO A 139 2.38 13.12 -21.79
N ILE A 140 1.57 14.02 -22.34
CA ILE A 140 1.66 14.40 -23.77
C ILE A 140 2.98 15.10 -24.05
N VAL A 141 3.36 16.07 -23.21
CA VAL A 141 4.61 16.82 -23.35
C VAL A 141 5.82 15.87 -23.20
N PHE A 142 5.78 14.98 -22.21
CA PHE A 142 6.83 13.97 -22.02
C PHE A 142 7.04 13.11 -23.28
N LEU A 143 5.95 12.53 -23.81
CA LEU A 143 6.01 11.68 -25.02
C LEU A 143 6.44 12.47 -26.26
N GLN A 144 6.04 13.74 -26.41
CA GLN A 144 6.47 14.60 -27.50
C GLN A 144 7.97 14.91 -27.43
N GLN A 145 8.49 15.19 -26.24
CA GLN A 145 9.91 15.45 -26.02
C GLN A 145 10.75 14.19 -26.24
N LEU A 146 10.28 13.05 -25.74
CA LEU A 146 10.91 11.74 -25.97
C LEU A 146 10.93 11.38 -27.46
N GLY A 147 9.79 11.53 -28.16
CA GLY A 147 9.64 11.18 -29.56
C GLY A 147 10.61 11.87 -30.51
N ARG A 148 11.07 13.06 -30.15
CA ARG A 148 12.06 13.83 -30.94
C ARG A 148 13.44 13.15 -30.95
N GLY A 149 13.83 12.61 -29.78
CA GLY A 149 15.06 11.86 -29.67
C GLY A 149 14.99 10.45 -30.28
N LEU A 150 13.80 9.90 -30.57
CA LEU A 150 13.68 8.53 -31.06
C LEU A 150 13.90 8.36 -32.58
N ARG A 151 14.04 9.46 -33.34
CA ARG A 151 14.24 9.36 -34.79
C ARG A 151 15.60 8.76 -35.13
N ARG A 152 15.63 7.97 -36.20
CA ARG A 152 16.87 7.35 -36.70
C ARG A 152 17.83 8.40 -37.26
N SER A 153 19.12 8.24 -36.98
CA SER A 153 20.22 8.97 -37.58
C SER A 153 21.40 8.04 -37.80
N LYS A 154 22.29 8.36 -38.74
CA LYS A 154 23.45 7.56 -39.03
C LYS A 154 24.36 7.44 -37.79
N GLY A 155 24.64 6.19 -37.41
CA GLY A 155 25.48 5.89 -36.25
C GLY A 155 24.81 6.04 -34.89
N LYS A 156 23.48 6.14 -34.85
CA LYS A 156 22.69 6.15 -33.63
C LYS A 156 21.95 4.83 -33.50
N GLU A 157 22.29 4.08 -32.45
CA GLU A 157 21.70 2.76 -32.15
C GLU A 157 20.50 2.87 -31.23
N TYR A 158 20.56 3.76 -30.24
CA TYR A 158 19.52 4.02 -29.26
C TYR A 158 19.56 5.46 -28.77
N LEU A 159 18.53 5.87 -28.02
CA LEU A 159 18.45 7.14 -27.31
C LEU A 159 18.62 6.92 -25.81
N ASN A 160 19.60 7.57 -25.18
CA ASN A 160 19.66 7.65 -23.73
C ASN A 160 18.66 8.66 -23.20
N VAL A 161 17.86 8.26 -22.22
CA VAL A 161 16.91 9.14 -21.51
C VAL A 161 17.28 9.17 -20.04
N LEU A 162 17.71 10.33 -19.55
CA LEU A 162 18.00 10.56 -18.14
C LEU A 162 16.86 11.37 -17.54
N ASP A 163 16.13 10.79 -16.60
CA ASP A 163 15.01 11.47 -15.94
C ASP A 163 15.31 11.62 -14.44
N PHE A 164 15.46 12.88 -13.99
CA PHE A 164 15.80 13.22 -12.63
C PHE A 164 14.51 13.41 -11.82
N ILE A 165 14.13 12.37 -11.09
CA ILE A 165 12.84 12.23 -10.43
C ILE A 165 12.99 12.46 -8.93
N GLY A 166 12.29 13.47 -8.41
CA GLY A 166 12.16 13.72 -6.97
C GLY A 166 10.79 13.29 -6.42
N ASN A 167 10.49 13.71 -5.20
CA ASN A 167 9.25 13.37 -4.47
C ASN A 167 8.04 14.24 -4.88
N TYR A 168 7.97 14.70 -6.13
CA TYR A 168 6.84 15.50 -6.61
C TYR A 168 5.58 14.64 -6.81
N GLU A 169 4.41 15.27 -6.68
CA GLU A 169 3.08 14.61 -6.56
C GLU A 169 2.78 13.57 -7.66
N LYS A 170 3.27 13.79 -8.87
CA LYS A 170 2.99 12.94 -10.03
C LYS A 170 4.17 12.06 -10.47
N ALA A 171 5.23 11.97 -9.66
CA ALA A 171 6.46 11.25 -10.00
C ALA A 171 6.20 9.79 -10.44
N GLY A 172 5.31 9.09 -9.75
CA GLY A 172 4.97 7.70 -10.07
C GLY A 172 4.32 7.46 -11.44
N ARG A 173 3.86 8.52 -12.14
CA ARG A 173 3.23 8.40 -13.47
C ARG A 173 4.20 7.98 -14.58
N VAL A 174 5.49 8.31 -14.42
CA VAL A 174 6.52 8.02 -15.43
C VAL A 174 6.54 6.54 -15.80
N ARG A 175 6.40 5.65 -14.83
CA ARG A 175 6.33 4.19 -15.05
C ARG A 175 5.30 3.78 -16.11
N TYR A 176 4.13 4.41 -16.06
CA TYR A 176 3.02 4.08 -16.96
C TYR A 176 3.15 4.72 -18.33
N LEU A 177 3.81 5.88 -18.40
CA LEU A 177 4.07 6.55 -19.68
C LEU A 177 5.00 5.73 -20.56
N LEU A 178 5.97 5.05 -19.95
CA LEU A 178 6.95 4.21 -20.64
C LEU A 178 6.34 2.92 -21.20
N THR A 179 5.28 2.38 -20.55
CA THR A 179 4.63 1.12 -20.99
C THR A 179 3.57 1.34 -22.05
N GLY A 180 3.11 2.57 -22.26
CA GLY A 180 1.97 2.87 -23.14
C GLY A 180 0.61 2.37 -22.61
N LYS A 181 0.55 1.77 -21.40
CA LYS A 181 -0.68 1.22 -20.80
C LYS A 181 -1.48 2.28 -20.06
N SER A 182 -2.81 2.16 -20.09
CA SER A 182 -3.72 3.07 -19.37
C SER A 182 -3.76 2.79 -17.86
N LYS A 183 -4.27 3.76 -17.08
CA LYS A 183 -4.42 3.64 -15.62
C LYS A 183 -5.30 2.44 -15.17
N ALA A 184 -6.22 2.01 -16.01
CA ALA A 184 -7.15 0.90 -15.73
C ALA A 184 -6.49 -0.50 -15.82
N GLU A 185 -5.37 -0.65 -16.53
CA GLU A 185 -4.67 -1.92 -16.75
C GLU A 185 -3.59 -2.23 -15.68
N LYS A 186 -3.63 -1.54 -14.55
CA LYS A 186 -2.55 -1.39 -13.56
C LYS A 186 -2.46 -2.44 -12.48
N GLN A 187 -3.19 -3.53 -12.53
CA GLN A 187 -3.29 -4.41 -11.36
C GLN A 187 -1.98 -5.11 -10.93
N THR A 188 -0.94 -5.13 -11.77
CA THR A 188 0.33 -5.79 -11.43
C THR A 188 1.52 -5.12 -12.12
N TYR A 189 1.87 -3.89 -11.72
CA TYR A 189 3.12 -3.30 -12.22
C TYR A 189 4.30 -3.66 -11.30
N SER A 190 5.21 -4.50 -11.79
CA SER A 190 6.55 -4.65 -11.22
C SER A 190 7.55 -3.86 -12.08
N PRO A 191 8.35 -2.95 -11.51
CA PRO A 191 9.41 -2.25 -12.25
C PRO A 191 10.45 -3.19 -12.84
N ALA A 192 10.58 -4.40 -12.29
CA ALA A 192 11.51 -5.42 -12.75
C ALA A 192 11.00 -6.27 -13.92
N ASP A 193 9.72 -6.14 -14.31
CA ASP A 193 9.14 -6.93 -15.38
C ASP A 193 9.46 -6.33 -16.75
N LYS A 194 10.46 -6.90 -17.41
CA LYS A 194 10.94 -6.50 -18.74
C LYS A 194 9.90 -6.68 -19.86
N THR A 195 8.83 -7.44 -19.62
CA THR A 195 7.78 -7.68 -20.63
C THR A 195 6.85 -6.48 -20.84
N ASN A 196 6.97 -5.45 -20.01
CA ASN A 196 6.12 -4.26 -20.07
C ASN A 196 6.59 -3.17 -21.05
N TYR A 197 7.75 -3.33 -21.66
CA TYR A 197 8.35 -2.31 -22.54
C TYR A 197 8.47 -2.81 -23.98
N PRO A 198 8.54 -1.89 -24.98
CA PRO A 198 8.78 -2.28 -26.36
C PRO A 198 10.09 -3.06 -26.51
N ASP A 199 10.13 -3.96 -27.49
CA ASP A 199 11.31 -4.75 -27.83
C ASP A 199 12.56 -3.84 -28.02
N ASP A 200 13.71 -4.32 -27.55
CA ASP A 200 14.98 -3.60 -27.57
C ASP A 200 15.07 -2.32 -26.71
N CYS A 201 14.01 -1.94 -25.99
CA CYS A 201 14.05 -0.85 -25.02
C CYS A 201 14.54 -1.34 -23.64
N PHE A 202 15.29 -0.49 -22.97
CA PHE A 202 15.80 -0.73 -21.62
C PHE A 202 15.28 0.33 -20.67
N VAL A 203 14.81 -0.10 -19.49
CA VAL A 203 14.32 0.80 -18.42
C VAL A 203 14.94 0.39 -17.10
N ASP A 204 15.58 1.33 -16.44
CA ASP A 204 16.20 1.18 -15.12
C ASP A 204 15.77 2.32 -14.19
N PHE A 205 15.40 1.97 -12.96
CA PHE A 205 15.07 2.93 -11.92
C PHE A 205 16.02 2.76 -10.74
N ASP A 206 16.48 3.87 -10.19
CA ASP A 206 17.17 3.89 -8.91
C ASP A 206 16.30 3.21 -7.84
N MET A 207 16.90 2.37 -6.98
CA MET A 207 16.16 1.65 -5.93
C MET A 207 15.36 2.61 -5.02
N LYS A 208 15.88 3.79 -4.72
CA LYS A 208 15.15 4.83 -3.96
C LYS A 208 13.87 5.29 -4.67
N LEU A 209 13.83 5.25 -6.00
CA LEU A 209 12.61 5.56 -6.75
C LEU A 209 11.58 4.45 -6.66
N ILE A 210 12.02 3.20 -6.62
CA ILE A 210 11.12 2.05 -6.46
C ILE A 210 10.39 2.17 -5.11
N ASP A 211 11.13 2.49 -4.04
CA ASP A 211 10.56 2.70 -2.71
C ASP A 211 9.61 3.91 -2.70
N LEU A 212 10.02 5.04 -3.29
CA LEU A 212 9.18 6.23 -3.41
C LEU A 212 7.87 5.95 -4.15
N PHE A 213 7.93 5.21 -5.24
CA PHE A 213 6.74 4.85 -6.01
C PHE A 213 5.80 3.92 -5.23
N ALA A 214 6.35 2.97 -4.46
CA ALA A 214 5.57 2.09 -3.60
C ALA A 214 4.83 2.88 -2.50
N GLU A 215 5.48 3.86 -1.88
CA GLU A 215 4.84 4.76 -0.91
C GLU A 215 3.73 5.62 -1.55
N MET A 216 3.99 6.16 -2.74
CA MET A 216 2.99 6.94 -3.48
C MET A 216 1.75 6.11 -3.85
N ASP A 217 1.95 4.86 -4.27
CA ASP A 217 0.85 3.95 -4.60
C ASP A 217 0.02 3.64 -3.35
N LYS A 218 0.65 3.40 -2.20
CA LYS A 218 -0.05 3.21 -0.91
C LYS A 218 -0.92 4.44 -0.56
N LYS A 219 -0.41 5.65 -0.71
CA LYS A 219 -1.15 6.90 -0.42
C LYS A 219 -2.35 7.14 -1.36
N GLN A 220 -2.36 6.57 -2.56
CA GLN A 220 -3.45 6.72 -3.53
C GLN A 220 -4.53 5.63 -3.43
N GLN A 221 -4.28 4.53 -2.68
CA GLN A 221 -5.24 3.45 -2.51
C GLN A 221 -6.30 3.83 -1.48
N THR A 222 -7.55 3.47 -1.78
CA THR A 222 -8.61 3.53 -0.78
C THR A 222 -8.35 2.53 0.35
N ILE A 223 -8.92 2.77 1.52
CA ILE A 223 -8.82 1.84 2.66
C ILE A 223 -9.28 0.43 2.25
N LYS A 224 -10.36 0.33 1.49
CA LYS A 224 -10.87 -0.94 0.96
C LYS A 224 -9.84 -1.67 0.08
N GLU A 225 -9.17 -0.94 -0.81
CA GLU A 225 -8.12 -1.51 -1.67
C GLU A 225 -6.89 -1.94 -0.87
N GLN A 226 -6.48 -1.19 0.14
CA GLN A 226 -5.36 -1.56 1.00
C GLN A 226 -5.66 -2.85 1.76
N ILE A 227 -6.84 -2.98 2.38
CA ILE A 227 -7.26 -4.20 3.09
C ILE A 227 -7.33 -5.38 2.13
N ARG A 228 -7.87 -5.18 0.91
CA ARG A 228 -7.95 -6.22 -0.13
C ARG A 228 -6.57 -6.70 -0.57
N ASN A 229 -5.65 -5.79 -0.85
CA ASN A 229 -4.31 -6.13 -1.29
C ASN A 229 -3.55 -6.90 -0.20
N GLU A 230 -3.75 -6.51 1.05
CA GLU A 230 -3.15 -7.17 2.19
C GLU A 230 -3.71 -8.57 2.44
N TYR A 231 -5.02 -8.79 2.22
CA TYR A 231 -5.61 -10.11 2.22
C TYR A 231 -4.95 -11.04 1.20
N PHE A 232 -4.78 -10.58 -0.05
CA PHE A 232 -4.15 -11.39 -1.10
C PHE A 232 -2.67 -11.64 -0.83
N ARG A 233 -1.94 -10.66 -0.27
CA ARG A 233 -0.55 -10.85 0.17
C ARG A 233 -0.44 -11.95 1.23
N VAL A 234 -1.30 -11.93 2.24
CA VAL A 234 -1.33 -12.97 3.28
C VAL A 234 -1.73 -14.32 2.70
N LYS A 235 -2.71 -14.35 1.79
CA LYS A 235 -3.11 -15.58 1.07
C LYS A 235 -1.95 -16.20 0.30
N GLU A 236 -1.20 -15.40 -0.44
CA GLU A 236 -0.02 -15.84 -1.19
C GLU A 236 1.08 -16.36 -0.24
N LEU A 237 1.35 -15.63 0.83
CA LEU A 237 2.32 -16.03 1.86
C LEU A 237 2.01 -17.40 2.46
N LEU A 238 0.73 -17.70 2.72
CA LEU A 238 0.30 -18.92 3.37
C LEU A 238 -0.02 -20.07 2.39
N GLY A 239 -0.21 -19.78 1.11
CA GLY A 239 -0.64 -20.74 0.10
C GLY A 239 -2.05 -21.28 0.30
N LYS A 240 -2.87 -20.63 1.12
CA LYS A 240 -4.27 -21.01 1.45
C LYS A 240 -5.14 -19.78 1.67
N GLN A 241 -6.47 -19.99 1.71
CA GLN A 241 -7.39 -18.94 2.17
C GLN A 241 -7.06 -18.59 3.64
N PRO A 242 -6.73 -17.32 3.95
CA PRO A 242 -6.46 -16.91 5.33
C PRO A 242 -7.69 -17.04 6.23
N SER A 243 -7.48 -17.33 7.50
CA SER A 243 -8.49 -17.15 8.55
C SER A 243 -8.43 -15.74 9.13
N ARG A 244 -9.35 -15.37 10.05
CA ARG A 244 -9.24 -14.11 10.82
C ARG A 244 -7.97 -14.08 11.65
N MET A 245 -7.61 -15.22 12.25
CA MET A 245 -6.35 -15.36 13.00
C MET A 245 -5.13 -15.23 12.12
N ASP A 246 -5.14 -15.79 10.91
CA ASP A 246 -4.06 -15.61 9.95
C ASP A 246 -3.90 -14.12 9.58
N LEU A 247 -5.01 -13.43 9.25
CA LEU A 247 -4.96 -11.98 8.96
C LEU A 247 -4.49 -11.17 10.18
N PHE A 248 -4.97 -11.50 11.38
CA PHE A 248 -4.52 -10.84 12.62
C PHE A 248 -3.01 -11.00 12.85
N THR A 249 -2.45 -12.16 12.49
CA THR A 249 -1.04 -12.51 12.72
C THR A 249 -0.11 -11.92 11.67
N TYR A 250 -0.51 -11.91 10.41
CA TYR A 250 0.37 -11.64 9.28
C TYR A 250 0.07 -10.34 8.51
N MET A 251 -1.08 -9.71 8.76
CA MET A 251 -1.41 -8.41 8.16
C MET A 251 -0.50 -7.31 8.71
N ASP A 252 -0.13 -6.35 7.86
CA ASP A 252 0.57 -5.14 8.27
C ASP A 252 -0.21 -4.41 9.37
N ASP A 253 0.49 -3.97 10.42
CA ASP A 253 -0.15 -3.38 11.60
C ASP A 253 -0.95 -2.11 11.26
N ASP A 254 -0.48 -1.27 10.35
CA ASP A 254 -1.17 -0.04 9.96
C ASP A 254 -2.45 -0.37 9.18
N VAL A 255 -2.40 -1.38 8.29
CA VAL A 255 -3.58 -1.84 7.55
C VAL A 255 -4.57 -2.53 8.49
N TYR A 256 -4.09 -3.31 9.47
CA TYR A 256 -4.95 -3.89 10.50
C TYR A 256 -5.66 -2.79 11.32
N GLN A 257 -4.96 -1.75 11.76
CA GLN A 257 -5.56 -0.63 12.49
C GLN A 257 -6.60 0.12 11.63
N MET A 258 -6.31 0.35 10.36
CA MET A 258 -7.29 0.92 9.42
C MET A 258 -8.53 0.04 9.29
N ALA A 259 -8.35 -1.29 9.16
CA ALA A 259 -9.45 -2.23 9.02
C ALA A 259 -10.39 -2.25 10.25
N ILE A 260 -9.85 -2.24 11.47
CA ILE A 260 -10.67 -2.30 12.69
C ILE A 260 -11.32 -0.97 13.05
N THR A 261 -10.74 0.18 12.64
CA THR A 261 -11.30 1.51 12.89
C THR A 261 -12.42 1.91 11.93
N HIS A 262 -12.38 1.41 10.69
CA HIS A 262 -13.40 1.70 9.69
C HIS A 262 -14.44 0.58 9.64
N SER A 263 -15.52 0.74 10.43
CA SER A 263 -16.52 -0.32 10.67
C SER A 263 -17.11 -0.93 9.39
N ASN A 264 -17.29 -0.14 8.32
CA ASN A 264 -17.84 -0.59 7.05
C ASN A 264 -16.86 -1.48 6.26
N GLU A 265 -15.57 -1.28 6.45
CA GLU A 265 -14.50 -1.99 5.74
C GLU A 265 -13.87 -3.11 6.58
N ASN A 266 -14.34 -3.31 7.82
CA ASN A 266 -13.77 -4.25 8.78
C ASN A 266 -14.12 -5.71 8.41
N PRO A 267 -13.18 -6.50 7.86
CA PRO A 267 -13.44 -7.88 7.47
C PRO A 267 -13.67 -8.80 8.68
N PHE A 268 -13.12 -8.47 9.84
CA PHE A 268 -13.18 -9.31 11.04
C PHE A 268 -14.59 -9.39 11.66
N LYS A 269 -15.47 -8.44 11.34
CA LYS A 269 -16.88 -8.40 11.81
C LYS A 269 -17.88 -8.97 10.80
N LYS A 270 -17.45 -9.32 9.59
CA LYS A 270 -18.29 -9.81 8.50
C LYS A 270 -17.47 -10.68 7.52
N TYR A 271 -16.70 -11.61 8.04
CA TYR A 271 -15.66 -12.28 7.29
C TYR A 271 -16.18 -13.08 6.08
N LEU A 272 -17.25 -13.86 6.25
CA LEU A 272 -17.86 -14.58 5.13
C LEU A 272 -18.46 -13.63 4.08
N GLU A 273 -18.99 -12.50 4.48
CA GLU A 273 -19.45 -11.45 3.55
C GLU A 273 -18.27 -10.85 2.79
N TYR A 274 -17.16 -10.59 3.49
CA TYR A 274 -15.94 -10.10 2.89
C TYR A 274 -15.33 -11.09 1.89
N LEU A 275 -15.26 -12.37 2.22
CA LEU A 275 -14.82 -13.41 1.27
C LEU A 275 -15.72 -13.47 0.03
N ASN A 276 -17.04 -13.30 0.21
CA ASN A 276 -17.96 -13.23 -0.92
C ASN A 276 -17.70 -12.01 -1.83
N GLU A 277 -17.43 -10.84 -1.24
CA GLU A 277 -17.07 -9.62 -2.00
C GLU A 277 -15.78 -9.83 -2.82
N LEU A 278 -14.85 -10.63 -2.32
CA LEU A 278 -13.60 -10.96 -3.00
C LEU A 278 -13.73 -12.11 -4.02
N ASN A 279 -14.89 -12.78 -4.11
CA ASN A 279 -15.11 -14.02 -4.85
C ASN A 279 -14.21 -15.19 -4.35
N GLU A 280 -13.93 -15.22 -3.05
CA GLU A 280 -13.04 -16.18 -2.40
C GLU A 280 -13.76 -17.28 -1.62
N LEU A 281 -15.09 -17.28 -1.56
CA LEU A 281 -15.85 -18.35 -0.88
C LEU A 281 -15.67 -19.69 -1.59
N THR A 282 -15.40 -20.75 -0.82
CA THR A 282 -15.50 -22.12 -1.31
C THR A 282 -16.97 -22.49 -1.57
N ASP A 283 -17.23 -23.59 -2.28
CA ASP A 283 -18.61 -24.01 -2.56
C ASP A 283 -19.34 -24.43 -1.28
N GLU A 284 -18.63 -25.03 -0.31
CA GLU A 284 -19.15 -25.35 1.03
C GLU A 284 -19.51 -24.07 1.78
N GLN A 285 -18.66 -23.05 1.74
CA GLN A 285 -18.92 -21.75 2.37
C GLN A 285 -20.09 -21.02 1.71
N LYS A 286 -20.26 -21.11 0.38
CA LYS A 286 -21.42 -20.54 -0.33
C LYS A 286 -22.71 -21.21 0.13
N SER A 287 -22.73 -22.53 0.21
CA SER A 287 -23.88 -23.30 0.71
C SER A 287 -24.22 -22.94 2.16
N PHE A 288 -23.20 -22.89 3.02
CA PHE A 288 -23.34 -22.49 4.42
C PHE A 288 -23.93 -21.08 4.59
N CYS A 289 -23.55 -20.14 3.72
CA CYS A 289 -24.03 -18.76 3.77
C CYS A 289 -25.53 -18.60 3.42
N GLN A 290 -26.19 -19.61 2.90
CA GLN A 290 -27.62 -19.58 2.59
C GLN A 290 -28.50 -19.93 3.80
N GLY A 291 -27.92 -20.43 4.90
CA GLY A 291 -28.65 -20.93 6.06
C GLY A 291 -28.42 -20.13 7.34
N ILE A 292 -29.01 -20.64 8.40
CA ILE A 292 -28.96 -20.10 9.79
C ILE A 292 -27.52 -19.99 10.32
N GLY A 293 -26.60 -20.79 9.81
CA GLY A 293 -25.20 -20.78 10.24
C GLY A 293 -24.50 -19.46 10.02
N LYS A 294 -24.76 -18.80 8.90
CA LYS A 294 -24.23 -17.44 8.63
C LYS A 294 -24.69 -16.44 9.69
N GLU A 295 -25.96 -16.48 10.08
CA GLU A 295 -26.50 -15.57 11.09
C GLU A 295 -25.87 -15.83 12.47
N PHE A 296 -25.63 -17.11 12.79
CA PHE A 296 -24.96 -17.47 14.04
C PHE A 296 -23.50 -16.99 14.05
N VAL A 297 -22.74 -17.21 12.98
CA VAL A 297 -21.36 -16.68 12.86
C VAL A 297 -21.36 -15.17 12.99
N LYS A 298 -22.26 -14.46 12.31
CA LYS A 298 -22.41 -13.01 12.39
C LYS A 298 -22.71 -12.52 13.82
N LEU A 299 -23.50 -13.28 14.58
CA LEU A 299 -23.73 -13.02 16.00
C LEU A 299 -22.42 -13.14 16.79
N LEU A 300 -21.66 -14.20 16.58
CA LEU A 300 -20.36 -14.39 17.25
C LEU A 300 -19.37 -13.28 16.93
N GLU A 301 -19.31 -12.83 15.67
CA GLU A 301 -18.47 -11.71 15.23
C GLU A 301 -18.83 -10.37 15.90
N SER A 302 -20.13 -10.14 16.11
CA SER A 302 -20.66 -8.82 16.51
C SER A 302 -21.12 -8.73 17.96
N THR A 303 -21.21 -9.85 18.71
CA THR A 303 -21.68 -9.82 20.10
C THR A 303 -20.83 -8.87 20.95
N ASN A 304 -21.49 -7.98 21.70
CA ASN A 304 -20.78 -7.00 22.52
C ASN A 304 -19.92 -7.67 23.60
N MET A 305 -18.68 -7.18 23.76
CA MET A 305 -17.70 -7.76 24.68
C MET A 305 -16.94 -6.64 25.40
N THR A 306 -17.42 -6.25 26.55
CA THR A 306 -16.73 -5.30 27.45
C THR A 306 -15.61 -5.99 28.24
N LYS A 307 -15.84 -7.23 28.63
CA LYS A 307 -14.89 -8.17 29.26
C LYS A 307 -14.84 -9.44 28.42
N VAL A 308 -13.73 -10.16 28.47
CA VAL A 308 -13.49 -11.37 27.68
C VAL A 308 -14.37 -12.56 28.07
N TYR A 309 -15.22 -12.45 29.07
CA TYR A 309 -15.99 -13.52 29.72
C TYR A 309 -16.86 -14.36 28.79
N LYS A 310 -17.34 -13.80 27.68
CA LYS A 310 -18.11 -14.58 26.70
C LYS A 310 -17.25 -15.61 25.96
N MET A 311 -15.96 -15.35 25.81
CA MET A 311 -15.08 -16.26 25.04
C MET A 311 -14.95 -17.64 25.67
N PRO A 312 -14.59 -17.80 26.97
CA PRO A 312 -14.55 -19.12 27.60
C PRO A 312 -15.93 -19.83 27.64
N VAL A 313 -17.03 -19.09 27.68
CA VAL A 313 -18.38 -19.69 27.60
C VAL A 313 -18.67 -20.19 26.19
N LEU A 314 -18.32 -19.46 25.14
CA LEU A 314 -18.46 -19.89 23.76
C LEU A 314 -17.48 -21.03 23.43
N MET A 315 -16.28 -21.05 24.02
CA MET A 315 -15.32 -22.16 23.90
C MET A 315 -15.88 -23.47 24.47
N ALA A 316 -16.72 -23.41 25.49
CA ALA A 316 -17.37 -24.63 26.03
C ALA A 316 -18.32 -25.26 25.00
N PHE A 317 -18.97 -24.49 24.13
CA PHE A 317 -19.75 -25.03 23.01
C PHE A 317 -18.85 -25.58 21.90
N TYR A 318 -17.71 -24.96 21.66
CA TYR A 318 -16.66 -25.43 20.76
C TYR A 318 -15.60 -26.18 21.54
N ASN A 319 -15.80 -27.46 21.77
CA ASN A 319 -14.89 -28.27 22.57
C ASN A 319 -14.14 -29.29 21.70
N HIS A 320 -12.84 -29.07 21.52
CA HIS A 320 -11.91 -29.96 20.80
C HIS A 320 -12.34 -30.34 19.36
N GLY A 321 -12.95 -29.40 18.64
CA GLY A 321 -13.29 -29.54 17.22
C GLY A 321 -14.76 -29.86 16.93
N ASP A 322 -15.55 -30.07 17.96
CA ASP A 322 -17.01 -30.33 17.85
C ASP A 322 -17.82 -29.15 18.40
N VAL A 323 -18.91 -28.81 17.75
CA VAL A 323 -19.90 -27.87 18.29
C VAL A 323 -21.01 -28.66 19.01
N ARG A 324 -21.24 -28.29 20.27
CA ARG A 324 -22.26 -28.95 21.11
C ARG A 324 -23.59 -28.21 21.08
N MET A 325 -24.67 -28.92 21.19
CA MET A 325 -26.00 -28.31 21.34
C MET A 325 -26.25 -27.75 22.73
N GLU A 326 -25.69 -28.36 23.76
CA GLU A 326 -25.94 -28.06 25.17
C GLU A 326 -24.64 -28.11 25.94
N VAL A 327 -24.53 -27.26 26.96
CA VAL A 327 -23.37 -27.16 27.85
C VAL A 327 -23.87 -27.08 29.30
N THR A 328 -23.29 -27.90 30.13
CA THR A 328 -23.58 -28.00 31.59
C THR A 328 -22.72 -26.96 32.35
N GLU A 329 -23.11 -26.73 33.63
CA GLU A 329 -22.31 -25.86 34.54
C GLU A 329 -20.86 -26.37 34.71
N THR A 330 -20.69 -27.70 34.78
CA THR A 330 -19.38 -28.33 34.94
C THR A 330 -18.50 -28.11 33.73
N GLU A 331 -19.06 -28.20 32.52
CA GLU A 331 -18.32 -27.91 31.27
C GLU A 331 -17.99 -26.47 31.12
N PHE A 332 -18.87 -25.53 31.51
CA PHE A 332 -18.55 -24.13 31.58
C PHE A 332 -17.43 -23.84 32.58
N LEU A 333 -17.47 -24.46 33.75
CA LEU A 333 -16.42 -24.29 34.75
C LEU A 333 -15.05 -24.77 34.23
N ALA A 334 -15.03 -25.91 33.56
CA ALA A 334 -13.80 -26.44 32.98
C ALA A 334 -13.19 -25.49 31.93
N SER A 335 -13.99 -25.08 30.95
CA SER A 335 -13.54 -24.11 29.91
C SER A 335 -13.13 -22.76 30.49
N TRP A 336 -13.87 -22.27 31.48
CA TRP A 336 -13.58 -21.03 32.18
C TRP A 336 -12.25 -21.08 32.93
N LYS A 337 -11.99 -22.13 33.70
CA LYS A 337 -10.75 -22.32 34.43
C LYS A 337 -9.56 -22.49 33.49
N GLU A 338 -9.70 -23.29 32.45
CA GLU A 338 -8.67 -23.46 31.42
C GLU A 338 -8.28 -22.11 30.82
N PHE A 339 -9.25 -21.31 30.41
CA PHE A 339 -9.03 -20.00 29.81
C PHE A 339 -8.32 -19.03 30.75
N PHE A 340 -8.84 -18.90 32.00
CA PHE A 340 -8.30 -17.94 32.95
C PHE A 340 -7.00 -18.38 33.64
N SER A 341 -6.67 -19.68 33.62
CA SER A 341 -5.35 -20.16 34.09
C SER A 341 -4.24 -19.99 33.04
N THR A 342 -4.61 -19.73 31.79
CA THR A 342 -3.63 -19.53 30.71
C THR A 342 -2.92 -18.18 30.87
N GLY A 343 -1.59 -18.19 31.02
CA GLY A 343 -0.76 -17.00 31.10
C GLY A 343 -1.20 -16.02 32.18
N THR A 344 -1.53 -14.81 31.78
CA THR A 344 -1.98 -13.73 32.68
C THR A 344 -3.48 -13.41 32.56
N ASN A 345 -4.27 -14.28 31.92
CA ASN A 345 -5.70 -14.06 31.66
C ASN A 345 -6.49 -13.84 32.96
N TRP A 346 -6.08 -14.47 34.06
CA TRP A 346 -6.68 -14.32 35.39
C TRP A 346 -6.78 -12.86 35.85
N LYS A 347 -5.89 -11.96 35.39
CA LYS A 347 -5.95 -10.52 35.73
C LYS A 347 -7.21 -9.81 35.26
N ASP A 348 -7.87 -10.37 34.23
CA ASP A 348 -9.12 -9.79 33.71
C ASP A 348 -10.37 -10.30 34.43
N LEU A 349 -10.23 -11.28 35.32
CA LEU A 349 -11.37 -11.83 36.06
C LEU A 349 -12.00 -10.78 36.99
N ASP A 350 -11.17 -9.99 37.66
CA ASP A 350 -11.60 -8.84 38.46
C ASP A 350 -10.54 -7.73 38.44
N THR A 351 -10.95 -6.49 38.60
CA THR A 351 -10.02 -5.36 38.59
C THR A 351 -9.13 -5.41 39.84
N GLY A 352 -7.80 -5.45 39.61
CA GLY A 352 -6.82 -5.43 40.71
C GLY A 352 -6.67 -6.75 41.48
N ILE A 353 -7.24 -7.87 40.96
CA ILE A 353 -7.09 -9.18 41.58
C ILE A 353 -5.62 -9.63 41.55
N THR A 354 -5.12 -10.19 42.65
CA THR A 354 -3.82 -10.86 42.70
C THR A 354 -3.92 -12.32 42.32
N TYR A 355 -2.80 -12.95 41.92
CA TYR A 355 -2.79 -14.38 41.60
C TYR A 355 -3.22 -15.26 42.77
N GLU A 356 -2.80 -14.91 43.98
CA GLU A 356 -3.19 -15.62 45.19
C GLU A 356 -4.70 -15.54 45.47
N GLN A 357 -5.32 -14.39 45.25
CA GLN A 357 -6.76 -14.22 45.33
C GLN A 357 -7.51 -15.02 44.27
N TYR A 358 -7.01 -15.02 43.02
CA TYR A 358 -7.55 -15.82 41.95
C TYR A 358 -7.57 -17.32 42.30
N CYS A 359 -6.45 -17.86 42.84
CA CYS A 359 -6.37 -19.26 43.23
C CYS A 359 -7.30 -19.66 44.37
N LYS A 360 -7.78 -18.69 45.17
CA LYS A 360 -8.71 -18.90 46.31
C LYS A 360 -10.19 -18.84 45.89
N ILE A 361 -10.52 -18.47 44.63
CA ILE A 361 -11.92 -18.43 44.17
C ILE A 361 -12.49 -19.82 44.14
N SER A 362 -13.61 -20.03 44.80
CA SER A 362 -14.28 -21.36 44.80
C SER A 362 -14.95 -21.65 43.45
N ASP A 363 -15.13 -22.90 43.14
CA ASP A 363 -15.87 -23.37 41.95
C ASP A 363 -17.27 -22.81 41.91
N LYS A 364 -17.93 -22.73 43.07
CA LYS A 364 -19.26 -22.15 43.25
C LYS A 364 -19.29 -20.65 42.85
N ASP A 365 -18.26 -19.92 43.20
CA ASP A 365 -18.17 -18.48 42.85
C ASP A 365 -17.88 -18.28 41.37
N HIS A 366 -17.03 -19.13 40.78
CA HIS A 366 -16.82 -19.13 39.33
C HIS A 366 -18.12 -19.41 38.59
N ILE A 367 -18.87 -20.48 38.95
CA ILE A 367 -20.16 -20.83 38.32
C ILE A 367 -21.17 -19.70 38.48
N LYS A 368 -21.28 -19.09 39.67
CA LYS A 368 -22.15 -17.92 39.92
C LYS A 368 -21.81 -16.76 38.99
N LYS A 369 -20.53 -16.48 38.77
CA LYS A 369 -20.08 -15.41 37.87
C LYS A 369 -20.40 -15.73 36.42
N ILE A 370 -20.16 -16.96 35.97
CA ILE A 370 -20.47 -17.45 34.61
C ILE A 370 -21.96 -17.28 34.31
N ILE A 371 -22.82 -17.79 35.20
CA ILE A 371 -24.27 -17.76 34.98
C ILE A 371 -24.82 -16.31 35.01
N ASN A 372 -24.41 -15.53 35.99
CA ASN A 372 -24.97 -14.19 36.20
C ASN A 372 -24.47 -13.16 35.17
N MET A 373 -23.35 -13.39 34.54
CA MET A 373 -22.78 -12.45 33.55
C MET A 373 -22.81 -12.98 32.12
N PRO A 374 -21.82 -13.75 31.62
CA PRO A 374 -21.78 -14.10 30.21
C PRO A 374 -22.97 -14.93 29.73
N VAL A 375 -23.44 -15.90 30.52
CA VAL A 375 -24.59 -16.76 30.15
C VAL A 375 -25.86 -15.92 30.04
N ASN A 376 -26.19 -15.12 31.06
CA ASN A 376 -27.36 -14.25 31.01
C ASN A 376 -27.30 -13.22 29.86
N PHE A 377 -26.11 -12.68 29.57
CA PHE A 377 -25.96 -11.79 28.43
C PHE A 377 -26.14 -12.49 27.08
N LEU A 378 -25.66 -13.72 26.92
CA LEU A 378 -25.88 -14.50 25.70
C LEU A 378 -27.36 -14.83 25.50
N VAL A 379 -28.08 -15.17 26.54
CA VAL A 379 -29.54 -15.38 26.45
C VAL A 379 -30.26 -14.10 26.04
N LYS A 380 -29.95 -12.95 26.67
CA LYS A 380 -30.62 -11.66 26.40
C LYS A 380 -30.27 -11.06 25.05
N SER A 381 -29.00 -11.12 24.63
CA SER A 381 -28.50 -10.43 23.43
C SER A 381 -28.16 -11.34 22.28
N GLY A 382 -28.28 -12.67 22.45
CA GLY A 382 -27.91 -13.67 21.46
C GLY A 382 -28.98 -13.93 20.39
N LYS A 383 -29.90 -13.01 20.16
CA LYS A 383 -30.93 -13.07 19.10
C LYS A 383 -31.68 -14.40 19.04
N GLY A 384 -31.94 -15.01 20.23
CA GLY A 384 -32.64 -16.29 20.33
C GLY A 384 -31.81 -17.52 19.99
N PHE A 385 -30.53 -17.39 19.69
CA PHE A 385 -29.65 -18.56 19.44
C PHE A 385 -29.32 -19.35 20.72
N PHE A 386 -29.31 -18.67 21.89
CA PHE A 386 -28.99 -19.26 23.16
C PHE A 386 -30.25 -19.31 24.05
N VAL A 387 -30.59 -20.49 24.53
CA VAL A 387 -31.78 -20.76 25.35
C VAL A 387 -31.41 -21.51 26.62
N LYS A 388 -32.12 -21.22 27.73
CA LYS A 388 -32.01 -22.02 28.95
C LYS A 388 -32.92 -23.24 28.84
N LYS A 389 -32.42 -24.42 29.21
CA LYS A 389 -33.19 -25.65 29.34
C LYS A 389 -33.08 -26.20 30.79
N GLU A 390 -34.04 -27.01 31.20
CA GLU A 390 -34.09 -27.54 32.57
C GLU A 390 -32.86 -28.38 32.96
N ASP A 391 -32.34 -29.16 32.02
CA ASP A 391 -31.21 -30.07 32.24
C ASP A 391 -29.85 -29.55 31.83
N SER A 392 -29.79 -28.32 31.30
CA SER A 392 -28.53 -27.71 30.84
C SER A 392 -28.40 -26.23 31.30
N ALA A 393 -27.17 -25.78 31.57
CA ALA A 393 -26.94 -24.41 31.94
C ALA A 393 -27.24 -23.47 30.77
N LEU A 394 -26.92 -23.88 29.52
CA LEU A 394 -27.24 -23.16 28.31
C LEU A 394 -27.27 -24.13 27.11
N ALA A 395 -28.19 -23.92 26.18
CA ALA A 395 -28.32 -24.67 24.95
C ALA A 395 -28.39 -23.74 23.73
N LEU A 396 -28.03 -24.26 22.56
CA LEU A 396 -28.37 -23.65 21.28
C LEU A 396 -29.82 -23.99 20.92
N ARG A 397 -30.49 -23.09 20.17
CA ARG A 397 -31.87 -23.36 19.70
C ARG A 397 -31.91 -24.58 18.79
N ASP A 398 -33.02 -25.25 18.75
CA ASP A 398 -33.16 -26.56 18.10
C ASP A 398 -32.82 -26.57 16.60
N GLU A 399 -33.04 -25.47 15.89
CA GLU A 399 -32.72 -25.34 14.47
C GLU A 399 -31.22 -25.47 14.18
N MET A 400 -30.36 -25.32 15.20
CA MET A 400 -28.93 -25.52 15.06
C MET A 400 -28.50 -26.99 14.96
N LYS A 401 -29.38 -27.95 15.32
CA LYS A 401 -29.06 -29.41 15.37
C LYS A 401 -28.47 -29.93 14.06
N GLU A 402 -29.01 -29.51 12.93
CA GLU A 402 -28.54 -29.97 11.62
C GLU A 402 -27.22 -29.38 11.19
N ILE A 403 -26.87 -28.19 11.73
CA ILE A 403 -25.73 -27.45 11.27
C ILE A 403 -24.50 -27.53 12.19
N ILE A 404 -24.64 -27.97 13.44
CA ILE A 404 -23.54 -28.09 14.40
C ILE A 404 -22.38 -28.98 13.93
N LYS A 405 -22.67 -29.95 13.04
CA LYS A 405 -21.67 -30.85 12.44
C LYS A 405 -21.09 -30.33 11.13
N ASN A 406 -21.56 -29.17 10.67
CA ASN A 406 -21.03 -28.56 9.42
C ASN A 406 -19.60 -28.11 9.63
N PRO A 407 -18.63 -28.57 8.82
CA PRO A 407 -17.22 -28.21 8.98
C PRO A 407 -16.97 -26.68 8.92
N VAL A 408 -17.73 -25.97 8.08
CA VAL A 408 -17.60 -24.50 7.98
C VAL A 408 -18.02 -23.82 9.29
N LEU A 409 -19.10 -24.29 9.94
CA LEU A 409 -19.50 -23.75 11.24
C LEU A 409 -18.42 -23.97 12.29
N VAL A 410 -17.88 -25.18 12.35
CA VAL A 410 -16.85 -25.57 13.32
C VAL A 410 -15.61 -24.68 13.15
N GLU A 411 -15.13 -24.54 11.90
CA GLU A 411 -13.98 -23.70 11.56
C GLU A 411 -14.24 -22.23 11.89
N GLN A 412 -15.37 -21.67 11.45
CA GLN A 412 -15.70 -20.26 11.66
C GLN A 412 -15.91 -19.94 13.14
N MET A 413 -16.52 -20.85 13.90
CA MET A 413 -16.71 -20.64 15.34
C MET A 413 -15.37 -20.60 16.08
N LYS A 414 -14.46 -21.53 15.79
CA LYS A 414 -13.10 -21.52 16.32
C LYS A 414 -12.39 -20.21 16.02
N ASP A 415 -12.31 -19.86 14.74
CA ASP A 415 -11.57 -18.69 14.25
C ASP A 415 -12.10 -17.38 14.86
N VAL A 416 -13.43 -17.21 14.95
CA VAL A 416 -14.04 -16.02 15.59
C VAL A 416 -13.67 -15.92 17.06
N ILE A 417 -13.77 -17.02 17.81
CA ILE A 417 -13.51 -17.02 19.26
C ILE A 417 -12.04 -16.72 19.53
N GLU A 418 -11.13 -17.39 18.83
CA GLU A 418 -9.68 -17.19 18.97
C GLU A 418 -9.29 -15.75 18.61
N TYR A 419 -9.72 -15.26 17.45
CA TYR A 419 -9.46 -13.89 17.01
C TYR A 419 -9.98 -12.87 18.03
N ARG A 420 -11.21 -13.00 18.49
CA ARG A 420 -11.81 -12.02 19.41
C ARG A 420 -11.14 -12.01 20.78
N ALA A 421 -10.69 -13.16 21.27
CA ALA A 421 -9.91 -13.25 22.49
C ALA A 421 -8.56 -12.54 22.33
N MET A 422 -7.86 -12.79 21.22
CA MET A 422 -6.55 -12.18 20.93
C MET A 422 -6.65 -10.67 20.69
N ASP A 423 -7.62 -10.20 19.90
CA ASP A 423 -7.86 -8.76 19.68
C ASP A 423 -8.22 -8.04 20.99
N TYR A 424 -9.00 -8.67 21.88
CA TYR A 424 -9.28 -8.13 23.19
C TYR A 424 -8.00 -7.88 24.01
N TYR A 425 -7.11 -8.89 24.09
CA TYR A 425 -5.85 -8.75 24.83
C TYR A 425 -4.90 -7.77 24.16
N ARG A 426 -4.80 -7.76 22.83
CA ARG A 426 -3.99 -6.77 22.11
C ARG A 426 -4.39 -5.33 22.47
N ARG A 427 -5.68 -5.02 22.52
CA ARG A 427 -6.18 -3.70 22.91
C ARG A 427 -5.84 -3.37 24.37
N ARG A 428 -6.03 -4.31 25.29
CA ARG A 428 -5.69 -4.17 26.70
C ARG A 428 -4.22 -3.89 26.93
N TYR A 429 -3.33 -4.60 26.24
CA TYR A 429 -1.89 -4.35 26.33
C TYR A 429 -1.50 -2.98 25.77
N LYS A 430 -2.07 -2.54 24.66
CA LYS A 430 -1.82 -1.18 24.12
C LYS A 430 -2.26 -0.10 25.10
N GLU A 431 -3.43 -0.22 25.72
CA GLU A 431 -3.93 0.73 26.73
C GLU A 431 -2.99 0.80 27.94
N GLN A 432 -2.51 -0.35 28.44
CA GLN A 432 -1.58 -0.41 29.57
C GLN A 432 -0.22 0.23 29.22
N MET A 433 0.32 -0.04 28.05
CA MET A 433 1.59 0.57 27.61
C MET A 433 1.46 2.09 27.47
N THR A 434 0.36 2.57 26.91
CA THR A 434 0.10 4.02 26.77
C THR A 434 0.00 4.69 28.13
N ALA A 435 -0.68 4.06 29.11
CA ALA A 435 -0.79 4.57 30.48
C ALA A 435 0.52 4.57 31.26
N LEU A 436 1.48 3.70 30.91
CA LEU A 436 2.82 3.67 31.51
C LEU A 436 3.78 4.73 30.94
N LEU A 437 3.47 5.24 29.74
CA LEU A 437 4.28 6.24 29.02
C LEU A 437 3.78 7.69 29.28
N GLN A 438 2.62 7.86 29.89
CA GLN A 438 2.06 9.13 30.39
C GLN A 438 2.40 9.34 31.87
#